data_960643f5ced9af19a44f09e5635cfa1f
#
_entry.id   960643f5ced9af19a44f09e5635cfa1f
#
_cell.length_a   1.000
_cell.length_b   1.000
_cell.length_c   1.000
_cell.angle_alpha   90.00
_cell.angle_beta   90.00
_cell.angle_gamma   90.00
#
_symmetry.space_group_name_H-M   'P 1'
#
loop_
_entity.id
_entity.type
_entity.pdbx_description
1 polymer ?
#
loop_
_entity_poly.entity_id
_entity_poly.type
_entity_poly.pdbx_seq_one_letter_code
_entity_poly.pdbx_strand_id
1 'polypeptide(L)'
;YTTLFRSCCNADEGDPGAFMDRSVLEGDPHAVLEAMTIAGYAIGASQGYIYVRAEYPIAVQRLKIAIDQAREMELLGDDIFGSGFSFNIDLRLGAGAFVCGEETALMVSIEGNRGEPRPRPPFPAQKGLFGKPTILNNVETWANIPQIILNGPEWFSSMGTEKSKGTK
;
A
#
# COMPACT_ATOMS: atom_id res chain seq x y z
N TYR A 1 -18.75 8.68 15.14
CA TYR A 1 -17.38 8.21 15.48
C TYR A 1 -16.64 7.87 14.20
N THR A 2 -15.94 8.83 13.64
CA THR A 2 -15.12 8.60 12.44
C THR A 2 -13.73 8.18 12.87
N THR A 3 -13.55 6.91 13.18
CA THR A 3 -12.20 6.36 13.29
C THR A 3 -11.65 6.22 11.88
N LEU A 4 -10.97 7.24 11.39
CA LEU A 4 -10.36 7.19 10.07
C LEU A 4 -9.15 6.25 10.10
N PHE A 5 -9.29 5.13 9.43
CA PHE A 5 -8.18 4.21 9.19
C PHE A 5 -7.06 4.86 8.37
N ARG A 6 -5.89 4.27 8.44
CA ARG A 6 -4.77 4.52 7.52
C ARG A 6 -4.54 3.27 6.69
N SER A 7 -4.23 3.47 5.41
CA SER A 7 -3.85 2.38 4.51
C SER A 7 -2.37 2.53 4.18
N CYS A 8 -1.59 1.46 4.32
CA CYS A 8 -0.17 1.46 4.01
C CYS A 8 0.19 0.37 3.00
N CYS A 9 0.94 0.75 1.98
CA CYS A 9 1.59 -0.17 1.06
C CYS A 9 3.06 -0.31 1.48
N ASN A 10 3.45 -1.52 1.88
CA ASN A 10 4.83 -1.87 2.13
C ASN A 10 5.52 -2.23 0.80
N ALA A 11 6.35 -1.33 0.34
CA ALA A 11 7.21 -1.49 -0.84
C ALA A 11 8.70 -1.42 -0.45
N ASP A 12 9.03 -1.80 0.78
CA ASP A 12 10.41 -1.92 1.28
C ASP A 12 10.93 -3.33 1.02
N GLU A 13 11.18 -3.65 -0.24
CA GLU A 13 11.69 -4.94 -0.71
C GLU A 13 13.21 -5.03 -0.47
N GLY A 14 13.58 -5.36 0.76
CA GLY A 14 14.97 -5.33 1.22
C GLY A 14 15.78 -6.59 0.94
N ASP A 15 15.14 -7.68 0.49
CA ASP A 15 15.81 -8.96 0.25
C ASP A 15 16.67 -8.91 -1.02
N PRO A 16 17.98 -9.21 -0.94
CA PRO A 16 18.84 -9.21 -2.12
C PRO A 16 18.36 -10.23 -3.18
N GLY A 17 18.15 -9.75 -4.40
CA GLY A 17 17.65 -10.58 -5.50
C GLY A 17 16.12 -10.64 -5.61
N ALA A 18 15.37 -10.04 -4.69
CA ALA A 18 13.93 -9.85 -4.82
C ALA A 18 13.64 -8.52 -5.53
N PHE A 19 12.84 -8.56 -6.59
CA PHE A 19 12.40 -7.36 -7.34
C PHE A 19 10.98 -7.50 -7.89
N MET A 20 10.17 -8.29 -7.27
CA MET A 20 8.76 -8.46 -7.67
C MET A 20 7.99 -7.17 -7.42
N ASP A 21 8.08 -6.60 -6.22
CA ASP A 21 7.43 -5.33 -5.86
C ASP A 21 7.92 -4.20 -6.77
N ARG A 22 9.22 -4.11 -6.98
CA ARG A 22 9.84 -3.18 -7.90
C ARG A 22 9.26 -3.30 -9.30
N SER A 23 9.14 -4.54 -9.83
CA SER A 23 8.62 -4.79 -11.17
C SER A 23 7.18 -4.31 -11.34
N VAL A 24 6.34 -4.52 -10.33
CA VAL A 24 4.96 -4.01 -10.31
C VAL A 24 4.94 -2.49 -10.29
N LEU A 25 5.70 -1.86 -9.39
CA LEU A 25 5.73 -0.40 -9.25
C LEU A 25 6.31 0.31 -10.48
N GLU A 26 7.24 -0.34 -11.18
CA GLU A 26 7.80 0.16 -12.43
C GLU A 26 6.92 -0.15 -13.65
N GLY A 27 6.18 -1.25 -13.64
CA GLY A 27 5.34 -1.69 -14.75
C GLY A 27 3.93 -1.13 -14.73
N ASP A 28 3.26 -1.26 -13.59
CA ASP A 28 1.86 -0.84 -13.40
C ASP A 28 1.61 -0.27 -11.99
N PRO A 29 2.12 0.94 -11.68
CA PRO A 29 1.86 1.58 -10.39
C PRO A 29 0.38 1.90 -10.16
N HIS A 30 -0.42 2.08 -11.22
CA HIS A 30 -1.84 2.40 -11.11
C HIS A 30 -2.64 1.26 -10.47
N ALA A 31 -2.30 -0.01 -10.71
CA ALA A 31 -2.96 -1.14 -10.06
C ALA A 31 -2.87 -1.07 -8.52
N VAL A 32 -1.72 -0.60 -7.99
CA VAL A 32 -1.53 -0.41 -6.55
C VAL A 32 -2.37 0.77 -6.03
N LEU A 33 -2.40 1.89 -6.76
CA LEU A 33 -3.21 3.06 -6.38
C LEU A 33 -4.70 2.73 -6.38
N GLU A 34 -5.19 2.03 -7.40
CA GLU A 34 -6.56 1.56 -7.51
C GLU A 34 -6.93 0.66 -6.32
N ALA A 35 -6.10 -0.34 -6.04
CA ALA A 35 -6.31 -1.26 -4.92
C ALA A 35 -6.38 -0.53 -3.57
N MET A 36 -5.46 0.41 -3.33
CA MET A 36 -5.45 1.20 -2.09
C MET A 36 -6.68 2.09 -1.97
N THR A 37 -7.17 2.64 -3.09
CA THR A 37 -8.39 3.47 -3.13
C THR A 37 -9.63 2.63 -2.83
N ILE A 38 -9.75 1.45 -3.46
CA ILE A 38 -10.83 0.48 -3.18
C ILE A 38 -10.83 0.07 -1.70
N ALA A 39 -9.66 -0.29 -1.16
CA ALA A 39 -9.53 -0.63 0.24
C ALA A 39 -9.83 0.55 1.17
N GLY A 40 -9.40 1.75 0.81
CA GLY A 40 -9.71 2.99 1.52
C GLY A 40 -11.22 3.18 1.66
N TYR A 41 -11.96 2.99 0.57
CA TYR A 41 -13.42 3.01 0.58
C TYR A 41 -14.01 1.93 1.49
N ALA A 42 -13.54 0.70 1.36
CA ALA A 42 -14.07 -0.44 2.10
C ALA A 42 -13.87 -0.34 3.63
N ILE A 43 -12.73 0.23 4.08
CA ILE A 43 -12.40 0.34 5.51
C ILE A 43 -12.66 1.72 6.12
N GLY A 44 -13.10 2.69 5.30
CA GLY A 44 -13.30 4.06 5.75
C GLY A 44 -11.98 4.81 6.02
N ALA A 45 -10.92 4.54 5.27
CA ALA A 45 -9.69 5.32 5.34
C ALA A 45 -9.79 6.56 4.45
N SER A 46 -9.18 7.67 4.88
CA SER A 46 -9.07 8.90 4.09
C SER A 46 -7.65 9.17 3.60
N GLN A 47 -6.66 8.39 4.06
CA GLN A 47 -5.25 8.61 3.76
C GLN A 47 -4.51 7.30 3.61
N GLY A 48 -3.79 7.17 2.50
CA GLY A 48 -2.86 6.09 2.21
C GLY A 48 -1.40 6.55 2.19
N TYR A 49 -0.48 5.62 2.42
CA TYR A 49 0.96 5.83 2.33
C TYR A 49 1.60 4.67 1.58
N ILE A 50 2.43 4.98 0.58
CA ILE A 50 3.30 3.99 -0.07
C ILE A 50 4.70 4.22 0.45
N TYR A 51 5.25 3.24 1.14
CA TYR A 51 6.61 3.27 1.65
C TYR A 51 7.51 2.48 0.72
N VAL A 52 8.34 3.17 -0.04
CA VAL A 52 9.22 2.59 -1.07
C VAL A 52 10.68 2.93 -0.79
N ARG A 53 11.58 2.02 -1.15
CA ARG A 53 13.02 2.24 -1.02
C ARG A 53 13.50 3.37 -1.92
N ALA A 54 14.36 4.26 -1.39
CA ALA A 54 15.01 5.30 -2.17
C ALA A 54 15.92 4.73 -3.29
N GLU A 55 16.38 3.48 -3.13
CA GLU A 55 17.20 2.75 -4.10
C GLU A 55 16.42 2.29 -5.35
N TYR A 56 15.10 2.50 -5.39
CA TYR A 56 14.27 2.23 -6.56
C TYR A 56 13.84 3.54 -7.27
N PRO A 57 14.78 4.30 -7.86
CA PRO A 57 14.48 5.64 -8.38
C PRO A 57 13.42 5.63 -9.50
N ILE A 58 13.40 4.57 -10.33
CA ILE A 58 12.41 4.46 -11.41
C ILE A 58 11.01 4.22 -10.82
N ALA A 59 10.88 3.32 -9.85
CA ALA A 59 9.60 3.08 -9.16
C ALA A 59 9.10 4.36 -8.48
N VAL A 60 9.98 5.09 -7.78
CA VAL A 60 9.66 6.37 -7.14
C VAL A 60 9.16 7.40 -8.15
N GLN A 61 9.84 7.52 -9.30
CA GLN A 61 9.42 8.44 -10.35
C GLN A 61 8.06 8.07 -10.95
N ARG A 62 7.85 6.79 -11.25
CA ARG A 62 6.58 6.30 -11.82
C ARG A 62 5.43 6.43 -10.83
N LEU A 63 5.64 6.14 -9.56
CA LEU A 63 4.64 6.36 -8.51
C LEU A 63 4.24 7.83 -8.39
N LYS A 64 5.20 8.76 -8.44
CA LYS A 64 4.88 10.20 -8.43
C LYS A 64 4.00 10.59 -9.62
N ILE A 65 4.40 10.17 -10.83
CA ILE A 65 3.61 10.44 -12.04
C ILE A 65 2.20 9.83 -11.91
N ALA A 66 2.09 8.59 -11.48
CA ALA A 66 0.80 7.91 -11.34
C ALA A 66 -0.11 8.57 -10.29
N ILE A 67 0.45 9.00 -9.15
CA ILE A 67 -0.31 9.73 -8.12
C ILE A 67 -0.80 11.08 -8.67
N ASP A 68 0.05 11.82 -9.38
CA ASP A 68 -0.33 13.10 -9.96
C ASP A 68 -1.42 12.93 -11.03
N GLN A 69 -1.28 11.95 -11.92
CA GLN A 69 -2.30 11.59 -12.91
C GLN A 69 -3.62 11.20 -12.25
N ALA A 70 -3.58 10.37 -11.20
CA ALA A 70 -4.79 9.98 -10.49
C ALA A 70 -5.49 11.17 -9.82
N ARG A 71 -4.74 12.16 -9.33
CA ARG A 71 -5.29 13.42 -8.81
C ARG A 71 -5.90 14.28 -9.90
N GLU A 72 -5.21 14.43 -11.04
CA GLU A 72 -5.72 15.16 -12.20
C GLU A 72 -7.02 14.57 -12.76
N MET A 73 -7.17 13.25 -12.67
CA MET A 73 -8.37 12.53 -13.11
C MET A 73 -9.45 12.41 -12.02
N GLU A 74 -9.29 13.07 -10.88
CA GLU A 74 -10.21 13.01 -9.73
C GLU A 74 -10.44 11.60 -9.17
N LEU A 75 -9.46 10.71 -9.35
CA LEU A 75 -9.43 9.36 -8.79
C LEU A 75 -8.79 9.31 -7.40
N LEU A 76 -8.10 10.37 -7.02
CA LEU A 76 -7.56 10.65 -5.68
C LEU A 76 -7.88 12.09 -5.31
N GLY A 77 -8.07 12.35 -4.03
CA GLY A 77 -8.39 13.67 -3.50
C GLY A 77 -9.74 13.70 -2.79
N ASP A 78 -10.43 14.82 -2.92
CA ASP A 78 -11.71 15.06 -2.27
C ASP A 78 -12.87 14.63 -3.16
N ASP A 79 -13.91 14.06 -2.53
CA ASP A 79 -15.20 13.73 -3.16
C ASP A 79 -15.08 12.95 -4.48
N ILE A 80 -14.30 11.85 -4.46
CA ILE A 80 -14.05 11.00 -5.62
C ILE A 80 -15.39 10.59 -6.26
N PHE A 81 -15.58 10.92 -7.56
CA PHE A 81 -16.80 10.69 -8.34
C PHE A 81 -18.09 11.29 -7.76
N GLY A 82 -18.01 12.32 -6.92
CA GLY A 82 -19.19 12.91 -6.27
C GLY A 82 -19.86 11.97 -5.27
N SER A 83 -19.12 11.01 -4.74
CA SER A 83 -19.62 9.93 -3.86
C SER A 83 -19.61 10.28 -2.38
N GLY A 84 -19.04 11.42 -2.01
CA GLY A 84 -18.75 11.79 -0.62
C GLY A 84 -17.53 11.07 -0.04
N PHE A 85 -16.84 10.24 -0.81
CA PHE A 85 -15.61 9.58 -0.41
C PHE A 85 -14.39 10.40 -0.81
N SER A 86 -13.50 10.64 0.16
CA SER A 86 -12.23 11.34 -0.06
C SER A 86 -11.08 10.42 0.36
N PHE A 87 -10.09 10.27 -0.51
CA PHE A 87 -8.91 9.47 -0.23
C PHE A 87 -7.70 10.02 -0.97
N ASN A 88 -6.58 10.12 -0.28
CA ASN A 88 -5.33 10.56 -0.90
C ASN A 88 -4.20 9.61 -0.56
N ILE A 89 -3.15 9.62 -1.37
CA ILE A 89 -1.96 8.78 -1.21
C ILE A 89 -0.72 9.66 -1.18
N ASP A 90 0.11 9.46 -0.16
CA ASP A 90 1.44 10.07 -0.04
C ASP A 90 2.54 9.02 -0.23
N LEU A 91 3.60 9.42 -0.94
CA LEU A 91 4.80 8.62 -1.09
C LEU A 91 5.78 8.92 0.04
N ARG A 92 6.32 7.88 0.67
CA ARG A 92 7.36 7.94 1.69
C ARG A 92 8.57 7.13 1.25
N LEU A 93 9.75 7.73 1.38
CA LEU A 93 11.00 7.11 0.95
C LEU A 93 11.71 6.47 2.16
N GLY A 94 12.00 5.18 2.03
CA GLY A 94 12.84 4.46 3.00
C GLY A 94 14.32 4.75 2.79
N ALA A 95 15.07 4.82 3.88
CA ALA A 95 16.52 5.09 3.88
C ALA A 95 17.39 3.84 3.77
N GLY A 96 16.86 2.72 3.24
CA GLY A 96 17.62 1.49 2.97
C GLY A 96 17.84 0.56 4.17
N ALA A 97 17.22 0.82 5.30
CA ALA A 97 17.33 -0.08 6.46
C ALA A 97 16.36 -1.28 6.29
N PHE A 98 16.90 -2.49 6.19
CA PHE A 98 16.13 -3.74 6.06
C PHE A 98 15.02 -3.88 7.11
N VAL A 99 15.28 -3.43 8.35
CA VAL A 99 14.29 -3.47 9.44
C VAL A 99 13.01 -2.69 9.13
N CYS A 100 13.05 -1.70 8.22
CA CYS A 100 11.88 -0.93 7.82
C CYS A 100 10.88 -1.74 6.98
N GLY A 101 11.22 -2.94 6.53
CA GLY A 101 10.28 -3.90 5.95
C GLY A 101 9.35 -4.54 6.99
N GLU A 102 9.69 -4.48 8.28
CA GLU A 102 8.78 -4.89 9.37
C GLU A 102 7.70 -3.82 9.57
N GLU A 103 6.45 -4.24 9.71
CA GLU A 103 5.28 -3.34 9.67
C GLU A 103 5.32 -2.20 10.70
N THR A 104 5.77 -2.46 11.92
CA THR A 104 5.81 -1.43 12.97
C THR A 104 6.99 -0.49 12.80
N ALA A 105 8.15 -1.00 12.38
CA ALA A 105 9.32 -0.19 12.05
C ALA A 105 9.06 0.73 10.85
N LEU A 106 8.34 0.23 9.83
CA LEU A 106 7.90 1.00 8.69
C LEU A 106 7.02 2.18 9.12
N MET A 107 6.04 1.94 9.98
CA MET A 107 5.17 3.01 10.49
C MET A 107 5.95 4.06 11.28
N VAL A 108 6.90 3.63 12.14
CA VAL A 108 7.78 4.54 12.89
C VAL A 108 8.60 5.42 11.94
N SER A 109 9.11 4.82 10.85
CA SER A 109 9.84 5.55 9.82
C SER A 109 8.96 6.57 9.07
N ILE A 110 7.71 6.21 8.72
CA ILE A 110 6.75 7.15 8.12
C ILE A 110 6.47 8.34 9.05
N GLU A 111 6.43 8.10 10.36
CA GLU A 111 6.23 9.13 11.39
C GLU A 111 7.44 10.07 11.56
N GLY A 112 8.54 9.81 10.84
CA GLY A 112 9.74 10.63 10.86
C GLY A 112 10.73 10.27 11.98
N ASN A 113 10.55 9.12 12.63
CA ASN A 113 11.43 8.60 13.65
C ASN A 113 12.35 7.50 13.08
N ARG A 114 13.36 7.11 13.86
CA ARG A 114 14.20 5.95 13.52
C ARG A 114 13.33 4.70 13.45
N GLY A 115 13.40 3.97 12.33
CA GLY A 115 12.61 2.75 12.09
C GLY A 115 13.01 1.63 13.05
N GLU A 116 12.35 1.58 14.20
CA GLU A 116 12.52 0.54 15.22
C GLU A 116 11.18 -0.18 15.44
N PRO A 117 11.17 -1.52 15.53
CA PRO A 117 9.96 -2.27 15.78
C PRO A 117 9.29 -1.87 17.11
N ARG A 118 7.97 -1.85 17.13
CA ARG A 118 7.18 -1.64 18.34
C ARG A 118 6.71 -2.97 18.92
N PRO A 119 6.69 -3.13 20.26
CA PRO A 119 6.05 -4.29 20.87
C PRO A 119 4.57 -4.39 20.52
N ARG A 120 4.09 -5.61 20.36
CA ARG A 120 2.66 -5.92 20.21
C ARG A 120 2.17 -6.73 21.42
N PRO A 121 0.96 -6.51 21.98
CA PRO A 121 -0.05 -5.52 21.62
C PRO A 121 0.35 -4.07 21.99
N PRO A 122 -0.30 -3.01 21.40
CA PRO A 122 -1.42 -3.07 20.45
C PRO A 122 -0.98 -3.43 19.04
N PHE A 123 -1.86 -4.10 18.30
CA PHE A 123 -1.65 -4.40 16.89
C PHE A 123 -1.95 -3.17 16.02
N PRO A 124 -1.36 -3.05 14.80
CA PRO A 124 -1.58 -1.92 13.92
C PRO A 124 -3.05 -1.60 13.63
N ALA A 125 -3.89 -2.63 13.48
CA ALA A 125 -5.33 -2.47 13.29
C ALA A 125 -6.06 -1.81 14.48
N GLN A 126 -5.43 -1.78 15.64
CA GLN A 126 -5.96 -1.12 16.85
C GLN A 126 -5.32 0.27 17.04
N LYS A 127 -4.00 0.35 16.91
CA LYS A 127 -3.20 1.56 17.10
C LYS A 127 -1.91 1.48 16.27
N GLY A 128 -1.98 1.95 15.03
CA GLY A 128 -0.87 1.95 14.09
C GLY A 128 -0.32 3.36 13.82
N LEU A 129 -0.24 3.71 12.56
CA LEU A 129 0.37 4.96 12.06
C LEU A 129 -0.33 6.20 12.63
N PHE A 130 0.47 7.10 13.21
CA PHE A 130 0.00 8.30 13.93
C PHE A 130 -1.08 7.99 14.98
N GLY A 131 -0.99 6.82 15.61
CA GLY A 131 -1.94 6.39 16.63
C GLY A 131 -3.33 6.00 16.11
N LYS A 132 -3.50 5.91 14.78
CA LYS A 132 -4.76 5.53 14.13
C LYS A 132 -4.76 4.03 13.76
N PRO A 133 -5.92 3.38 13.72
CA PRO A 133 -6.04 2.06 13.14
C PRO A 133 -5.45 2.02 11.73
N THR A 134 -4.61 1.02 11.45
CA THR A 134 -3.85 0.96 10.20
C THR A 134 -3.91 -0.44 9.61
N ILE A 135 -4.18 -0.51 8.32
CA ILE A 135 -4.01 -1.72 7.51
C ILE A 135 -2.76 -1.55 6.67
N LEU A 136 -1.89 -2.55 6.71
CA LEU A 136 -0.65 -2.58 5.97
C LEU A 136 -0.56 -3.88 5.18
N ASN A 137 -0.31 -3.76 3.88
CA ASN A 137 -0.10 -4.90 2.99
C ASN A 137 1.09 -4.65 2.06
N ASN A 138 1.66 -5.74 1.55
CA ASN A 138 2.72 -5.70 0.56
C ASN A 138 2.18 -5.31 -0.83
N VAL A 139 3.05 -4.87 -1.72
CA VAL A 139 2.75 -4.46 -3.10
C VAL A 139 2.00 -5.55 -3.87
N GLU A 140 2.46 -6.81 -3.80
CA GLU A 140 1.81 -7.93 -4.49
C GLU A 140 0.35 -8.09 -4.04
N THR A 141 0.10 -8.02 -2.74
CA THR A 141 -1.26 -8.11 -2.21
C THR A 141 -2.16 -7.02 -2.80
N TRP A 142 -1.67 -5.78 -2.84
CA TRP A 142 -2.40 -4.66 -3.45
C TRP A 142 -2.63 -4.89 -4.94
N ALA A 143 -1.62 -5.26 -5.70
CA ALA A 143 -1.70 -5.43 -7.15
C ALA A 143 -2.69 -6.50 -7.60
N ASN A 144 -2.97 -7.49 -6.75
CA ASN A 144 -3.95 -8.53 -7.07
C ASN A 144 -5.41 -8.09 -6.89
N ILE A 145 -5.69 -7.08 -6.06
CA ILE A 145 -7.07 -6.68 -5.71
C ILE A 145 -7.89 -6.27 -6.94
N PRO A 146 -7.42 -5.37 -7.83
CA PRO A 146 -8.21 -4.99 -9.01
C PRO A 146 -8.55 -6.19 -9.89
N GLN A 147 -7.61 -7.09 -10.10
CA GLN A 147 -7.81 -8.27 -10.92
C GLN A 147 -8.80 -9.27 -10.29
N ILE A 148 -8.78 -9.42 -8.98
CA ILE A 148 -9.75 -10.26 -8.26
C ILE A 148 -11.17 -9.67 -8.37
N ILE A 149 -11.31 -8.35 -8.26
CA ILE A 149 -12.61 -7.70 -8.38
C ILE A 149 -13.15 -7.83 -9.80
N LEU A 150 -12.30 -7.67 -10.81
CA LEU A 150 -12.70 -7.76 -12.22
C LEU A 150 -13.05 -9.19 -12.66
N ASN A 151 -12.27 -10.18 -12.23
CA ASN A 151 -12.36 -11.56 -12.74
C ASN A 151 -13.04 -12.53 -11.77
N GLY A 152 -13.25 -12.12 -10.52
CA GLY A 152 -13.87 -12.93 -9.48
C GLY A 152 -12.89 -13.80 -8.68
N PRO A 153 -13.32 -14.27 -7.49
CA PRO A 153 -12.48 -15.06 -6.61
C PRO A 153 -12.16 -16.45 -7.15
N GLU A 154 -13.05 -17.03 -7.94
CA GLU A 154 -12.86 -18.33 -8.58
C GLU A 154 -11.71 -18.29 -9.58
N TRP A 155 -11.60 -17.19 -10.34
CA TRP A 155 -10.47 -16.96 -11.25
C TRP A 155 -9.16 -16.97 -10.48
N PHE A 156 -9.06 -16.21 -9.39
CA PHE A 156 -7.82 -16.14 -8.59
C PHE A 156 -7.48 -17.49 -7.95
N SER A 157 -8.49 -18.19 -7.40
CA SER A 157 -8.29 -19.50 -6.76
C SER A 157 -8.02 -20.64 -7.74
N SER A 158 -8.24 -20.44 -9.05
CA SER A 158 -7.89 -21.42 -10.09
C SER A 158 -6.39 -21.49 -10.38
N MET A 159 -5.63 -20.45 -10.00
CA MET A 159 -4.18 -20.39 -10.13
C MET A 159 -3.48 -20.99 -8.92
N GLY A 160 -2.22 -21.37 -9.10
CA GLY A 160 -1.40 -21.92 -8.03
C GLY A 160 -1.56 -23.43 -7.88
N THR A 161 -1.22 -23.93 -6.68
CA THR A 161 -1.27 -25.36 -6.35
C THR A 161 -2.51 -25.67 -5.48
N GLU A 162 -2.78 -26.95 -5.24
CA GLU A 162 -3.89 -27.39 -4.37
C GLU A 162 -3.81 -26.76 -2.96
N LYS A 163 -2.60 -26.62 -2.41
CA LYS A 163 -2.36 -26.11 -1.06
C LYS A 163 -2.04 -24.61 -1.01
N SER A 164 -1.69 -23.99 -2.13
CA SER A 164 -1.38 -22.57 -2.24
C SER A 164 -2.05 -22.00 -3.48
N LYS A 165 -3.19 -21.36 -3.25
CA LYS A 165 -3.99 -20.75 -4.31
C LYS A 165 -3.54 -19.32 -4.59
N GLY A 166 -3.77 -18.86 -5.82
CA GLY A 166 -3.44 -17.53 -6.28
C GLY A 166 -2.16 -17.49 -7.12
N THR A 167 -1.58 -16.28 -7.21
CA THR A 167 -0.43 -16.00 -8.09
C THR A 167 0.92 -16.42 -7.52
N LYS A 168 0.99 -17.00 -6.36
CA LYS A 168 2.21 -17.52 -5.73
C LYS A 168 2.16 -19.01 -5.55
#